data_f78dffe6c132dc72f648f8aa81a79c00
#
_entry.id   f78dffe6c132dc72f648f8aa81a79c00
#
_cell.length_a   1.000
_cell.length_b   1.000
_cell.length_c   1.000
_cell.angle_alpha   90.00
_cell.angle_beta   90.00
_cell.angle_gamma   90.00
#
_symmetry.space_group_name_H-M   'P 1'
#
loop_
_entity.id
_entity.type
_entity.pdbx_description
1 polymer ?
#
loop_
_entity_poly.entity_id
_entity_poly.type
_entity_poly.pdbx_seq_one_letter_code
_entity_poly.pdbx_strand_id
1 'polypeptide(L)'
;MSNRSESVKVVVRIRPLSTKEKQDGRTYIVFSKPEEGEISLNNPESDDREPPKKFTFDASFGHDSEQMDVYQHAARDIVDSVVDGFNGTIFAYGQTGAGKSHTMEGYNDPPELRGIIPNSFKHIFDKIGSIPKTQFMVYASYLEIYNEEIRDLLAADPQNRLELKENMDTGIYVKDLISRQVTGVAEIDAVMQHGTYDHRVCKKNRSVGATLMNQTSSRSHSMFIITVETATTGVDGKDHICVGKLNLVDLAGSERQAKTGATGDRMKEATKINLSLSALGNVISALVDGKSQHIPYRDSKLTRLLQDSLGGNAKTVMIANCGPADYNYNETLSTLRYANRAKNIKNKPKINEDPKDAKIREFQDKIKELREALAAQEKGMGIGGPHAMVDGKEGKTTMMQAAA
;
A
#
# COMPACT_ATOMS: atom_id res chain seq x y z
N MET A 1 9.38 -20.90 2.67
CA MET A 1 7.96 -20.47 2.49
C MET A 1 7.58 -20.56 1.04
N SER A 2 6.47 -21.21 0.71
CA SER A 2 5.97 -21.24 -0.66
C SER A 2 5.78 -19.80 -1.16
N ASN A 3 6.15 -19.53 -2.40
CA ASN A 3 5.92 -18.28 -3.14
C ASN A 3 4.39 -18.01 -3.22
N ARG A 4 3.75 -17.70 -2.08
CA ARG A 4 2.31 -17.38 -2.05
C ARG A 4 2.12 -16.03 -2.70
N SER A 5 1.44 -16.05 -3.82
CA SER A 5 0.96 -14.85 -4.46
C SER A 5 -0.16 -14.25 -3.60
N GLU A 6 -0.09 -12.96 -3.34
CA GLU A 6 -1.09 -12.19 -2.58
C GLU A 6 -1.73 -11.16 -3.50
N SER A 7 -3.07 -11.09 -3.49
CA SER A 7 -3.78 -10.10 -4.31
C SER A 7 -3.68 -8.71 -3.69
N VAL A 8 -3.72 -7.67 -4.52
CA VAL A 8 -3.86 -6.29 -4.04
C VAL A 8 -5.18 -6.17 -3.29
N LYS A 9 -5.12 -5.73 -2.03
CA LYS A 9 -6.31 -5.45 -1.21
C LYS A 9 -6.91 -4.13 -1.66
N VAL A 10 -8.22 -4.11 -1.90
CA VAL A 10 -8.92 -2.91 -2.37
C VAL A 10 -10.05 -2.58 -1.42
N VAL A 11 -10.02 -1.36 -0.88
CA VAL A 11 -11.08 -0.83 -0.04
C VAL A 11 -11.68 0.41 -0.69
N VAL A 12 -12.96 0.65 -0.44
CA VAL A 12 -13.66 1.83 -0.98
C VAL A 12 -14.15 2.69 0.16
N ARG A 13 -13.91 4.01 0.07
CA ARG A 13 -14.39 5.00 1.03
C ARG A 13 -15.25 6.05 0.35
N ILE A 14 -16.45 6.29 0.88
CA ILE A 14 -17.38 7.30 0.44
C ILE A 14 -17.33 8.47 1.43
N ARG A 15 -17.01 9.68 0.96
CA ARG A 15 -17.11 10.87 1.83
C ARG A 15 -18.55 11.33 2.01
N PRO A 16 -18.86 12.11 3.05
CA PRO A 16 -20.15 12.78 3.15
C PRO A 16 -20.32 13.86 2.05
N LEU A 17 -21.58 14.27 1.80
CA LEU A 17 -21.87 15.45 1.00
C LEU A 17 -21.23 16.70 1.64
N SER A 18 -20.52 17.48 0.85
CA SER A 18 -19.97 18.75 1.29
C SER A 18 -21.09 19.78 1.58
N THR A 19 -20.76 20.83 2.35
CA THR A 19 -21.71 21.91 2.64
C THR A 19 -22.30 22.51 1.37
N LYS A 20 -21.47 22.71 0.34
CA LYS A 20 -21.92 23.23 -0.95
C LYS A 20 -22.86 22.26 -1.66
N GLU A 21 -22.53 20.97 -1.71
CA GLU A 21 -23.40 19.95 -2.33
C GLU A 21 -24.76 19.86 -1.64
N LYS A 22 -24.81 19.99 -0.30
CA LYS A 22 -26.06 20.06 0.45
C LYS A 22 -26.87 21.32 0.12
N GLN A 23 -26.21 22.49 0.02
CA GLN A 23 -26.85 23.76 -0.36
C GLN A 23 -27.37 23.73 -1.80
N ASP A 24 -26.66 23.08 -2.69
CA ASP A 24 -27.05 22.88 -4.10
C ASP A 24 -28.15 21.79 -4.27
N GLY A 25 -28.64 21.20 -3.18
CA GLY A 25 -29.68 20.19 -3.21
C GLY A 25 -29.27 18.86 -3.84
N ARG A 26 -27.97 18.51 -3.81
CA ARG A 26 -27.46 17.27 -4.39
C ARG A 26 -27.86 16.05 -3.57
N THR A 27 -28.03 14.94 -4.25
CA THR A 27 -28.48 13.68 -3.64
C THR A 27 -27.38 12.63 -3.61
N TYR A 28 -27.49 11.71 -2.63
CA TYR A 28 -26.60 10.55 -2.57
C TYR A 28 -26.95 9.54 -3.64
N ILE A 29 -25.98 9.07 -4.39
CA ILE A 29 -26.12 7.99 -5.38
C ILE A 29 -25.24 6.77 -5.09
N VAL A 30 -24.35 6.85 -4.08
CA VAL A 30 -23.42 5.77 -3.69
C VAL A 30 -23.71 5.36 -2.26
N PHE A 31 -23.88 4.06 -2.06
CA PHE A 31 -24.20 3.46 -0.77
C PHE A 31 -23.25 2.31 -0.47
N SER A 32 -22.86 2.20 0.80
CA SER A 32 -22.00 1.12 1.31
C SER A 32 -22.80 0.18 2.19
N LYS A 33 -22.49 -1.12 2.08
CA LYS A 33 -22.83 -2.16 3.03
C LYS A 33 -21.55 -2.74 3.61
N PRO A 34 -21.04 -2.21 4.72
CA PRO A 34 -19.73 -2.58 5.27
C PRO A 34 -19.58 -4.08 5.55
N GLU A 35 -20.62 -4.74 6.06
CA GLU A 35 -20.60 -6.17 6.42
C GLU A 35 -20.37 -7.08 5.21
N GLU A 36 -20.80 -6.64 4.02
CA GLU A 36 -20.67 -7.41 2.77
C GLU A 36 -19.48 -6.91 1.92
N GLY A 37 -18.86 -5.80 2.30
CA GLY A 37 -17.87 -5.09 1.45
C GLY A 37 -18.50 -4.58 0.15
N GLU A 38 -19.85 -4.46 0.08
CA GLU A 38 -20.57 -4.08 -1.14
C GLU A 38 -20.70 -2.56 -1.25
N ILE A 39 -20.50 -2.05 -2.45
CA ILE A 39 -20.86 -0.69 -2.87
C ILE A 39 -21.92 -0.77 -3.96
N SER A 40 -23.01 -0.06 -3.78
CA SER A 40 -24.04 0.12 -4.79
C SER A 40 -24.06 1.56 -5.31
N LEU A 41 -24.20 1.70 -6.63
CA LEU A 41 -24.22 2.97 -7.35
C LEU A 41 -25.48 3.09 -8.18
N ASN A 42 -26.32 4.08 -7.83
CA ASN A 42 -27.55 4.41 -8.56
C ASN A 42 -27.23 5.35 -9.73
N ASN A 43 -27.84 5.12 -10.88
CA ASN A 43 -27.75 6.02 -12.00
C ASN A 43 -28.83 7.14 -11.87
N PRO A 44 -28.44 8.41 -11.70
CA PRO A 44 -29.42 9.49 -11.51
C PRO A 44 -30.24 9.83 -12.79
N GLU A 45 -29.78 9.37 -13.96
CA GLU A 45 -30.44 9.63 -15.25
C GLU A 45 -31.31 8.43 -15.70
N SER A 46 -31.30 7.33 -14.97
CA SER A 46 -32.09 6.16 -15.34
C SER A 46 -33.50 6.20 -14.76
N ASP A 47 -34.43 5.51 -15.43
CA ASP A 47 -35.76 5.22 -14.88
C ASP A 47 -35.58 4.39 -13.60
N ASP A 48 -36.53 4.52 -12.63
CA ASP A 48 -36.58 3.78 -11.36
C ASP A 48 -36.50 2.24 -11.49
N ARG A 49 -36.51 1.73 -12.72
CA ARG A 49 -36.45 0.30 -13.05
C ARG A 49 -35.02 -0.24 -13.28
N GLU A 50 -34.01 0.62 -13.48
CA GLU A 50 -32.63 0.15 -13.66
C GLU A 50 -32.03 -0.21 -12.28
N PRO A 51 -31.62 -1.48 -12.06
CA PRO A 51 -31.04 -1.85 -10.77
C PRO A 51 -29.71 -1.15 -10.53
N PRO A 52 -29.37 -0.84 -9.27
CA PRO A 52 -28.06 -0.28 -8.92
C PRO A 52 -26.90 -1.12 -9.42
N LYS A 53 -25.82 -0.48 -9.86
CA LYS A 53 -24.58 -1.20 -10.16
C LYS A 53 -23.89 -1.56 -8.86
N LYS A 54 -23.62 -2.85 -8.69
CA LYS A 54 -23.01 -3.41 -7.48
C LYS A 54 -21.57 -3.83 -7.70
N PHE A 55 -20.73 -3.57 -6.72
CA PHE A 55 -19.32 -3.96 -6.69
C PHE A 55 -19.00 -4.46 -5.28
N THR A 56 -18.18 -5.52 -5.18
CA THR A 56 -17.73 -6.07 -3.90
C THR A 56 -16.22 -5.88 -3.77
N PHE A 57 -15.77 -5.41 -2.61
CA PHE A 57 -14.38 -5.12 -2.29
C PHE A 57 -13.99 -5.79 -0.97
N ASP A 58 -12.70 -5.71 -0.59
CA ASP A 58 -12.20 -6.28 0.66
C ASP A 58 -12.79 -5.59 1.90
N ALA A 59 -13.11 -4.30 1.79
CA ALA A 59 -13.91 -3.55 2.75
C ALA A 59 -14.56 -2.34 2.08
N SER A 60 -15.67 -1.86 2.62
CA SER A 60 -16.35 -0.65 2.18
C SER A 60 -16.71 0.25 3.36
N PHE A 61 -16.48 1.56 3.21
CA PHE A 61 -16.66 2.57 4.24
C PHE A 61 -17.66 3.61 3.76
N GLY A 62 -18.73 3.79 4.52
CA GLY A 62 -19.77 4.77 4.27
C GLY A 62 -19.32 6.21 4.59
N HIS A 63 -20.24 7.14 4.41
CA HIS A 63 -20.01 8.56 4.63
C HIS A 63 -19.84 8.97 6.11
N ASP A 64 -20.16 8.07 7.03
CA ASP A 64 -20.04 8.19 8.49
C ASP A 64 -18.79 7.50 9.06
N SER A 65 -17.96 6.89 8.20
CA SER A 65 -16.77 6.15 8.62
C SER A 65 -15.70 7.05 9.21
N GLU A 66 -15.14 6.63 10.35
CA GLU A 66 -14.04 7.31 11.03
C GLU A 66 -12.68 7.01 10.41
N GLN A 67 -11.69 7.86 10.70
CA GLN A 67 -10.32 7.67 10.20
C GLN A 67 -9.68 6.41 10.77
N MET A 68 -9.95 6.10 12.03
CA MET A 68 -9.39 4.93 12.70
C MET A 68 -9.96 3.62 12.14
N ASP A 69 -11.25 3.58 11.76
CA ASP A 69 -11.85 2.40 11.12
C ASP A 69 -11.15 2.08 9.80
N VAL A 70 -10.95 3.12 8.98
CA VAL A 70 -10.23 2.97 7.71
C VAL A 70 -8.79 2.51 7.95
N TYR A 71 -8.11 3.09 8.96
CA TYR A 71 -6.75 2.72 9.32
C TYR A 71 -6.64 1.25 9.72
N GLN A 72 -7.49 0.79 10.63
CA GLN A 72 -7.46 -0.58 11.15
C GLN A 72 -7.64 -1.62 10.04
N HIS A 73 -8.54 -1.37 9.09
CA HIS A 73 -8.84 -2.33 8.03
C HIS A 73 -7.91 -2.22 6.81
N ALA A 74 -7.44 -1.03 6.47
CA ALA A 74 -6.66 -0.80 5.26
C ALA A 74 -5.14 -0.81 5.49
N ALA A 75 -4.67 -0.28 6.64
CA ALA A 75 -3.26 0.05 6.81
C ALA A 75 -2.53 -0.82 7.84
N ARG A 76 -3.19 -1.21 8.92
CA ARG A 76 -2.55 -1.86 10.07
C ARG A 76 -1.68 -3.05 9.70
N ASP A 77 -2.23 -4.02 8.97
CA ASP A 77 -1.52 -5.26 8.60
C ASP A 77 -0.31 -5.00 7.70
N ILE A 78 -0.42 -3.96 6.84
CA ILE A 78 0.70 -3.53 5.98
C ILE A 78 1.82 -2.95 6.85
N VAL A 79 1.49 -2.05 7.77
CA VAL A 79 2.45 -1.42 8.67
C VAL A 79 3.16 -2.48 9.53
N ASP A 80 2.40 -3.43 10.08
CA ASP A 80 2.97 -4.57 10.81
C ASP A 80 3.97 -5.36 9.96
N SER A 81 3.60 -5.65 8.72
CA SER A 81 4.47 -6.38 7.80
C SER A 81 5.75 -5.62 7.45
N VAL A 82 5.67 -4.28 7.38
CA VAL A 82 6.86 -3.45 7.10
C VAL A 82 7.87 -3.51 8.24
N VAL A 83 7.42 -3.49 9.47
CA VAL A 83 8.33 -3.68 10.62
C VAL A 83 8.98 -5.08 10.61
N ASP A 84 8.27 -6.07 10.04
CA ASP A 84 8.78 -7.44 9.84
C ASP A 84 9.68 -7.60 8.58
N GLY A 85 10.02 -6.51 7.89
CA GLY A 85 10.96 -6.49 6.74
C GLY A 85 10.32 -6.63 5.36
N PHE A 86 8.99 -6.58 5.21
CA PHE A 86 8.32 -6.57 3.91
C PHE A 86 8.26 -5.16 3.32
N ASN A 87 8.11 -5.07 1.99
CA ASN A 87 7.67 -3.85 1.35
C ASN A 87 6.15 -3.72 1.44
N GLY A 88 5.68 -2.54 1.81
CA GLY A 88 4.27 -2.16 1.88
C GLY A 88 3.97 -0.95 1.01
N THR A 89 2.79 -0.90 0.40
CA THR A 89 2.32 0.27 -0.34
C THR A 89 0.84 0.49 -0.08
N ILE A 90 0.49 1.71 0.28
CA ILE A 90 -0.90 2.17 0.43
C ILE A 90 -1.07 3.39 -0.46
N PHE A 91 -2.02 3.33 -1.40
CA PHE A 91 -2.27 4.48 -2.28
C PHE A 91 -3.76 4.82 -2.37
N ALA A 92 -4.05 6.13 -2.33
CA ALA A 92 -5.40 6.67 -2.48
C ALA A 92 -5.65 7.07 -3.95
N TYR A 93 -6.78 6.65 -4.51
CA TYR A 93 -7.20 6.90 -5.89
C TYR A 93 -8.65 7.43 -5.93
N GLY A 94 -8.93 8.33 -6.85
CA GLY A 94 -10.27 8.87 -7.08
C GLY A 94 -10.21 10.31 -7.59
N GLN A 95 -11.37 10.88 -7.93
CA GLN A 95 -11.45 12.24 -8.45
C GLN A 95 -11.00 13.30 -7.43
N THR A 96 -10.72 14.50 -7.90
CA THR A 96 -10.49 15.68 -7.05
C THR A 96 -11.71 15.90 -6.15
N GLY A 97 -11.45 16.15 -4.86
CA GLY A 97 -12.51 16.35 -3.87
C GLY A 97 -13.22 15.07 -3.39
N ALA A 98 -12.78 13.86 -3.80
CA ALA A 98 -13.33 12.60 -3.31
C ALA A 98 -12.85 12.20 -1.90
N GLY A 99 -11.87 12.91 -1.31
CA GLY A 99 -11.39 12.67 0.04
C GLY A 99 -10.05 11.91 0.14
N LYS A 100 -9.25 11.82 -0.94
CA LYS A 100 -7.93 11.16 -0.94
C LYS A 100 -7.00 11.71 0.14
N SER A 101 -6.71 13.01 0.09
CA SER A 101 -5.81 13.67 1.06
C SER A 101 -6.37 13.64 2.48
N HIS A 102 -7.70 13.71 2.65
CA HIS A 102 -8.34 13.51 3.95
C HIS A 102 -8.09 12.09 4.47
N THR A 103 -8.16 11.09 3.62
CA THR A 103 -7.90 9.68 4.01
C THR A 103 -6.42 9.46 4.31
N MET A 104 -5.50 10.02 3.50
CA MET A 104 -4.07 9.80 3.64
C MET A 104 -3.45 10.67 4.75
N GLU A 105 -3.65 11.97 4.71
CA GLU A 105 -3.09 12.93 5.65
C GLU A 105 -4.06 13.23 6.81
N GLY A 106 -5.32 13.53 6.47
CA GLY A 106 -6.33 13.96 7.43
C GLY A 106 -6.05 15.36 7.97
N TYR A 107 -6.39 15.56 9.24
CA TYR A 107 -6.09 16.78 10.02
C TYR A 107 -5.33 16.38 11.28
N ASN A 108 -4.34 17.18 11.67
CA ASN A 108 -3.52 16.90 12.86
C ASN A 108 -4.29 17.11 14.17
N ASP A 109 -5.28 17.99 14.17
CA ASP A 109 -6.10 18.34 15.33
C ASP A 109 -7.57 18.47 14.90
N PRO A 110 -8.50 17.79 15.57
CA PRO A 110 -8.27 16.85 16.66
C PRO A 110 -7.66 15.50 16.18
N PRO A 111 -7.03 14.72 17.07
CA PRO A 111 -6.31 13.48 16.71
C PRO A 111 -7.15 12.41 16.00
N GLU A 112 -8.46 12.38 16.22
CA GLU A 112 -9.41 11.45 15.59
C GLU A 112 -9.52 11.67 14.08
N LEU A 113 -9.15 12.87 13.60
CA LEU A 113 -9.16 13.23 12.17
C LEU A 113 -7.85 12.94 11.46
N ARG A 114 -6.86 12.36 12.15
CA ARG A 114 -5.56 11.96 11.55
C ARG A 114 -5.77 10.84 10.54
N GLY A 115 -5.16 11.01 9.37
CA GLY A 115 -5.22 10.04 8.28
C GLY A 115 -4.26 8.86 8.45
N ILE A 116 -4.14 8.07 7.39
CA ILE A 116 -3.30 6.86 7.38
C ILE A 116 -1.83 7.18 7.65
N ILE A 117 -1.30 8.25 7.07
CA ILE A 117 0.12 8.60 7.20
C ILE A 117 0.51 8.85 8.67
N PRO A 118 -0.11 9.80 9.40
CA PRO A 118 0.26 10.04 10.80
C PRO A 118 -0.08 8.88 11.73
N ASN A 119 -1.13 8.11 11.46
CA ASN A 119 -1.44 6.90 12.23
C ASN A 119 -0.41 5.79 12.00
N SER A 120 0.15 5.66 10.78
CA SER A 120 1.24 4.74 10.49
C SER A 120 2.51 5.09 11.27
N PHE A 121 2.82 6.38 11.44
CA PHE A 121 3.97 6.81 12.23
C PHE A 121 3.87 6.34 13.67
N LYS A 122 2.72 6.61 14.30
CA LYS A 122 2.47 6.18 15.67
C LYS A 122 2.58 4.66 15.80
N HIS A 123 1.94 3.92 14.89
CA HIS A 123 1.93 2.46 14.94
C HIS A 123 3.34 1.86 14.78
N ILE A 124 4.17 2.36 13.85
CA ILE A 124 5.54 1.91 13.67
C ILE A 124 6.33 2.08 14.96
N PHE A 125 6.31 3.28 15.58
CA PHE A 125 7.07 3.54 16.79
C PHE A 125 6.52 2.80 18.02
N ASP A 126 5.21 2.63 18.14
CA ASP A 126 4.58 1.81 19.18
C ASP A 126 5.03 0.34 19.07
N LYS A 127 5.03 -0.21 17.83
CA LYS A 127 5.48 -1.58 17.57
C LYS A 127 6.98 -1.75 17.83
N ILE A 128 7.82 -0.84 17.36
CA ILE A 128 9.27 -0.85 17.58
C ILE A 128 9.58 -0.83 19.09
N GLY A 129 8.89 0.03 19.85
CA GLY A 129 9.08 0.14 21.30
C GLY A 129 8.66 -1.13 22.07
N SER A 130 7.83 -1.98 21.47
CA SER A 130 7.38 -3.24 22.09
C SER A 130 8.31 -4.45 21.85
N ILE A 131 9.25 -4.36 20.91
CA ILE A 131 10.14 -5.47 20.52
C ILE A 131 11.47 -5.37 21.31
N PRO A 132 11.73 -6.25 22.28
CA PRO A 132 12.96 -6.21 23.06
C PRO A 132 14.17 -6.72 22.25
N LYS A 133 15.36 -6.26 22.59
CA LYS A 133 16.65 -6.74 22.05
C LYS A 133 16.82 -6.59 20.54
N THR A 134 16.12 -5.65 19.92
CA THR A 134 16.20 -5.37 18.50
C THR A 134 16.57 -3.91 18.31
N GLN A 135 17.52 -3.64 17.45
CA GLN A 135 17.87 -2.27 17.06
C GLN A 135 17.10 -1.88 15.83
N PHE A 136 16.58 -0.65 15.81
CA PHE A 136 15.84 -0.11 14.69
C PHE A 136 16.43 1.21 14.24
N MET A 137 16.47 1.39 12.92
CA MET A 137 16.71 2.69 12.30
C MET A 137 15.54 2.99 11.37
N VAL A 138 14.94 4.16 11.56
CA VAL A 138 13.80 4.61 10.75
C VAL A 138 14.20 5.83 9.95
N TYR A 139 13.93 5.78 8.66
CA TYR A 139 14.22 6.86 7.73
C TYR A 139 12.93 7.32 7.04
N ALA A 140 12.81 8.62 6.82
CA ALA A 140 11.70 9.22 6.11
C ALA A 140 12.18 10.03 4.90
N SER A 141 11.51 9.84 3.77
CA SER A 141 11.70 10.63 2.54
C SER A 141 10.35 11.10 2.05
N TYR A 142 10.29 12.27 1.43
CA TYR A 142 9.03 12.82 0.91
C TYR A 142 9.25 13.42 -0.47
N LEU A 143 8.55 12.91 -1.47
CA LEU A 143 8.68 13.35 -2.84
C LEU A 143 7.33 13.69 -3.48
N GLU A 144 7.39 14.50 -4.51
CA GLU A 144 6.27 14.86 -5.39
C GLU A 144 6.58 14.44 -6.83
N ILE A 145 5.56 13.92 -7.52
CA ILE A 145 5.60 13.75 -8.98
C ILE A 145 4.62 14.76 -9.58
N TYR A 146 5.15 15.76 -10.24
CA TYR A 146 4.38 16.77 -10.92
C TYR A 146 4.85 16.91 -12.37
N ASN A 147 3.92 16.81 -13.33
CA ASN A 147 4.24 16.97 -14.75
C ASN A 147 5.32 15.98 -15.26
N GLU A 148 5.33 14.74 -14.74
CA GLU A 148 6.36 13.70 -14.98
C GLU A 148 7.77 14.09 -14.50
N GLU A 149 7.89 15.03 -13.55
CA GLU A 149 9.10 15.41 -12.87
C GLU A 149 9.04 14.98 -11.41
N ILE A 150 10.12 14.42 -10.90
CA ILE A 150 10.23 14.06 -9.49
C ILE A 150 10.93 15.18 -8.76
N ARG A 151 10.39 15.60 -7.63
CA ARG A 151 10.92 16.65 -6.77
C ARG A 151 10.99 16.13 -5.34
N ASP A 152 12.07 16.53 -4.65
CA ASP A 152 12.23 16.24 -3.23
C ASP A 152 11.58 17.36 -2.41
N LEU A 153 10.59 17.00 -1.61
CA LEU A 153 9.89 17.95 -0.75
C LEU A 153 10.66 18.28 0.54
N LEU A 154 11.79 17.60 0.80
CA LEU A 154 12.66 17.84 1.94
C LEU A 154 13.94 18.61 1.55
N ALA A 155 14.14 18.87 0.27
CA ALA A 155 15.29 19.62 -0.23
C ALA A 155 15.16 21.13 0.03
N ALA A 156 16.29 21.78 0.21
CA ALA A 156 16.34 23.25 0.34
C ALA A 156 15.83 23.97 -0.92
N ASP A 157 16.02 23.36 -2.10
CA ASP A 157 15.42 23.79 -3.37
C ASP A 157 14.47 22.70 -3.90
N PRO A 158 13.18 22.79 -3.62
CA PRO A 158 12.19 21.84 -4.10
C PRO A 158 11.96 21.87 -5.62
N GLN A 159 12.55 22.81 -6.36
CA GLN A 159 12.44 22.87 -7.82
C GLN A 159 13.46 21.97 -8.51
N ASN A 160 14.45 21.48 -7.80
CA ASN A 160 15.45 20.54 -8.32
C ASN A 160 14.75 19.24 -8.76
N ARG A 161 15.06 18.79 -9.98
CA ARG A 161 14.48 17.58 -10.58
C ARG A 161 15.37 16.40 -10.30
N LEU A 162 14.79 15.35 -9.76
CA LEU A 162 15.48 14.13 -9.46
C LEU A 162 15.27 13.07 -10.55
N GLU A 163 16.25 12.18 -10.69
CA GLU A 163 16.23 11.09 -11.66
C GLU A 163 15.87 9.74 -11.01
N LEU A 164 15.09 8.94 -11.73
CA LEU A 164 14.91 7.53 -11.41
C LEU A 164 16.08 6.72 -11.93
N LYS A 165 16.61 5.88 -11.06
CA LYS A 165 17.64 4.88 -11.39
C LYS A 165 17.15 3.48 -11.02
N GLU A 166 17.78 2.48 -11.57
CA GLU A 166 17.56 1.07 -11.29
C GLU A 166 18.85 0.43 -10.86
N ASN A 167 18.81 -0.26 -9.72
CA ASN A 167 19.90 -1.09 -9.23
C ASN A 167 19.41 -2.55 -9.30
N MET A 168 20.29 -3.46 -9.69
CA MET A 168 19.94 -4.89 -9.83
C MET A 168 19.57 -5.55 -8.49
N ASP A 169 20.15 -5.06 -7.38
CA ASP A 169 19.93 -5.64 -6.05
C ASP A 169 18.78 -4.97 -5.29
N THR A 170 18.67 -3.64 -5.35
CA THR A 170 17.70 -2.85 -4.56
C THR A 170 16.49 -2.38 -5.36
N GLY A 171 16.43 -2.67 -6.66
CA GLY A 171 15.33 -2.26 -7.53
C GLY A 171 15.37 -0.79 -7.91
N ILE A 172 14.19 -0.17 -8.01
CA ILE A 172 14.03 1.22 -8.46
C ILE A 172 14.19 2.18 -7.29
N TYR A 173 15.00 3.23 -7.49
CA TYR A 173 15.21 4.28 -6.51
C TYR A 173 15.31 5.66 -7.17
N VAL A 174 15.08 6.70 -6.39
CA VAL A 174 15.26 8.09 -6.79
C VAL A 174 16.66 8.52 -6.36
N LYS A 175 17.49 8.87 -7.34
CA LYS A 175 18.85 9.33 -7.09
C LYS A 175 18.83 10.66 -6.32
N ASP A 176 19.70 10.80 -5.32
CA ASP A 176 19.88 12.00 -4.50
C ASP A 176 18.61 12.43 -3.71
N LEU A 177 17.62 11.57 -3.54
CA LEU A 177 16.47 11.81 -2.66
C LEU A 177 16.93 11.85 -1.20
N ILE A 178 16.57 12.91 -0.49
CA ILE A 178 16.90 13.07 0.93
C ILE A 178 16.17 12.01 1.75
N SER A 179 16.93 11.32 2.59
CA SER A 179 16.44 10.36 3.56
C SER A 179 16.85 10.84 4.95
N ARG A 180 15.87 11.26 5.76
CA ARG A 180 16.10 11.77 7.12
C ARG A 180 15.90 10.66 8.12
N GLN A 181 16.90 10.40 8.94
CA GLN A 181 16.72 9.50 10.09
C GLN A 181 15.81 10.17 11.12
N VAL A 182 14.88 9.41 11.66
CA VAL A 182 13.90 9.86 12.66
C VAL A 182 13.85 8.86 13.83
N THR A 183 13.74 9.37 15.04
CA THR A 183 13.80 8.58 16.27
C THR A 183 12.46 8.50 17.00
N GLY A 184 11.43 9.20 16.52
CA GLY A 184 10.11 9.21 17.13
C GLY A 184 9.04 9.91 16.28
N VAL A 185 7.80 9.81 16.76
CA VAL A 185 6.62 10.34 16.08
C VAL A 185 6.72 11.86 15.85
N ALA A 186 7.23 12.61 16.82
CA ALA A 186 7.34 14.06 16.68
C ALA A 186 8.29 14.51 15.56
N GLU A 187 9.40 13.77 15.38
CA GLU A 187 10.37 14.06 14.32
C GLU A 187 9.81 13.73 12.93
N ILE A 188 9.14 12.60 12.76
CA ILE A 188 8.56 12.22 11.48
C ILE A 188 7.36 13.09 11.12
N ASP A 189 6.56 13.52 12.11
CA ASP A 189 5.52 14.53 11.91
C ASP A 189 6.13 15.88 11.45
N ALA A 190 7.26 16.30 12.04
CA ALA A 190 7.97 17.51 11.62
C ALA A 190 8.51 17.39 10.18
N VAL A 191 9.02 16.22 9.78
CA VAL A 191 9.45 15.95 8.39
C VAL A 191 8.27 16.10 7.42
N MET A 192 7.12 15.53 7.76
CA MET A 192 5.91 15.65 6.93
C MET A 192 5.42 17.09 6.82
N GLN A 193 5.38 17.83 7.96
CA GLN A 193 4.96 19.23 7.99
C GLN A 193 5.89 20.12 7.19
N HIS A 194 7.21 19.90 7.26
CA HIS A 194 8.20 20.65 6.49
C HIS A 194 7.93 20.51 4.99
N GLY A 195 7.84 19.29 4.48
CA GLY A 195 7.54 19.06 3.07
C GLY A 195 6.18 19.62 2.64
N THR A 196 5.16 19.54 3.50
CA THR A 196 3.82 20.11 3.22
C THR A 196 3.86 21.63 3.25
N TYR A 197 4.60 22.25 4.16
CA TYR A 197 4.73 23.71 4.28
C TYR A 197 5.44 24.30 3.06
N ASP A 198 6.58 23.75 2.67
CA ASP A 198 7.33 24.21 1.50
C ASP A 198 6.52 24.02 0.20
N HIS A 199 5.76 22.94 0.10
CA HIS A 199 4.81 22.73 -0.98
C HIS A 199 3.73 23.83 -1.03
N ARG A 200 3.25 24.32 0.13
CA ARG A 200 2.30 25.44 0.20
C ARG A 200 2.95 26.80 -0.07
N VAL A 201 4.21 26.99 0.36
CA VAL A 201 4.97 28.25 0.15
C VAL A 201 5.37 28.39 -1.31
N CYS A 202 5.77 27.32 -1.99
CA CYS A 202 5.98 27.34 -3.45
C CYS A 202 4.72 27.78 -4.23
N LYS A 203 3.51 27.58 -3.66
CA LYS A 203 2.27 28.14 -4.22
C LYS A 203 2.23 29.66 -4.18
N LYS A 204 2.78 30.28 -3.13
CA LYS A 204 2.76 31.74 -2.96
C LYS A 204 3.64 32.46 -4.01
N ASN A 205 4.73 31.79 -4.44
CA ASN A 205 5.63 32.29 -5.48
C ASN A 205 5.14 31.99 -6.91
N ARG A 206 4.10 31.13 -7.09
CA ARG A 206 3.42 30.85 -8.36
C ARG A 206 2.12 31.63 -8.57
N SER A 207 1.85 32.67 -7.79
CA SER A 207 0.61 33.43 -7.84
C SER A 207 0.50 34.38 -9.04
N VAL A 208 0.43 33.81 -10.25
CA VAL A 208 -0.18 34.51 -11.40
C VAL A 208 -1.23 33.55 -11.98
N GLY A 209 -2.47 33.63 -11.46
CA GLY A 209 -3.62 32.97 -12.04
C GLY A 209 -4.34 31.92 -11.19
N ALA A 210 -4.34 32.02 -9.85
CA ALA A 210 -5.15 31.16 -8.99
C ALA A 210 -6.64 31.50 -9.12
N THR A 211 -7.41 30.67 -9.81
CA THR A 211 -8.85 30.59 -9.64
C THR A 211 -9.17 29.65 -8.45
N LEU A 212 -10.25 29.91 -7.75
CA LEU A 212 -10.73 29.28 -6.50
C LEU A 212 -10.86 27.73 -6.51
N MET A 213 -10.58 27.06 -7.63
CA MET A 213 -10.61 25.58 -7.80
C MET A 213 -9.24 24.93 -8.03
N ASN A 214 -8.14 25.68 -8.08
CA ASN A 214 -6.82 25.14 -8.40
C ASN A 214 -6.00 24.83 -7.14
N GLN A 215 -6.36 23.79 -6.39
CA GLN A 215 -5.46 23.22 -5.41
C GLN A 215 -4.38 22.41 -6.15
N THR A 216 -3.12 22.76 -5.94
CA THR A 216 -1.96 22.10 -6.58
C THR A 216 -1.91 20.60 -6.22
N SER A 217 -2.39 20.24 -5.03
CA SER A 217 -2.50 18.84 -4.56
C SER A 217 -3.39 17.96 -5.42
N SER A 218 -4.33 18.52 -6.20
CA SER A 218 -5.16 17.73 -7.13
C SER A 218 -4.45 17.36 -8.43
N ARG A 219 -3.24 17.93 -8.68
CA ARG A 219 -2.50 17.80 -9.93
C ARG A 219 -1.14 17.15 -9.81
N SER A 220 -0.73 16.80 -8.62
CA SER A 220 0.52 16.09 -8.34
C SER A 220 0.25 14.83 -7.55
N HIS A 221 1.15 13.86 -7.66
CA HIS A 221 1.17 12.70 -6.80
C HIS A 221 2.19 12.95 -5.71
N SER A 222 1.81 12.79 -4.46
CA SER A 222 2.76 12.82 -3.33
C SER A 222 3.05 11.42 -2.83
N MET A 223 4.29 11.15 -2.48
CA MET A 223 4.71 9.86 -1.93
C MET A 223 5.58 10.10 -0.70
N PHE A 224 5.07 9.70 0.46
CA PHE A 224 5.83 9.63 1.70
C PHE A 224 6.38 8.22 1.87
N ILE A 225 7.68 8.09 2.05
CA ILE A 225 8.39 6.82 2.12
C ILE A 225 8.99 6.67 3.50
N ILE A 226 8.69 5.55 4.17
CA ILE A 226 9.31 5.18 5.44
C ILE A 226 10.12 3.92 5.20
N THR A 227 11.39 3.94 5.59
CA THR A 227 12.25 2.75 5.58
C THR A 227 12.55 2.39 7.03
N VAL A 228 12.28 1.14 7.39
CA VAL A 228 12.55 0.57 8.71
C VAL A 228 13.64 -0.48 8.55
N GLU A 229 14.81 -0.20 9.08
CA GLU A 229 15.90 -1.18 9.16
C GLU A 229 15.87 -1.81 10.54
N THR A 230 15.86 -3.13 10.59
CA THR A 230 15.77 -3.92 11.81
C THR A 230 17.01 -4.81 11.90
N ALA A 231 17.78 -4.68 12.97
CA ALA A 231 18.91 -5.53 13.27
C ALA A 231 18.61 -6.39 14.50
N THR A 232 18.62 -7.71 14.31
CA THR A 232 18.42 -8.69 15.38
C THR A 232 19.66 -9.58 15.51
N THR A 233 20.18 -9.76 16.72
CA THR A 233 21.30 -10.68 16.94
C THR A 233 20.78 -12.12 16.93
N GLY A 234 21.23 -12.90 15.96
CA GLY A 234 20.85 -14.30 15.79
C GLY A 234 21.49 -15.23 16.81
N VAL A 235 21.09 -16.51 16.75
CA VAL A 235 21.63 -17.58 17.62
C VAL A 235 23.11 -17.82 17.35
N ASP A 236 23.58 -17.47 16.17
CA ASP A 236 24.97 -17.51 15.70
C ASP A 236 25.84 -16.34 16.20
N GLY A 237 25.26 -15.41 16.98
CA GLY A 237 25.92 -14.21 17.49
C GLY A 237 26.17 -13.13 16.44
N LYS A 238 25.58 -13.23 15.23
CA LYS A 238 25.67 -12.23 14.18
C LYS A 238 24.38 -11.42 14.09
N ASP A 239 24.52 -10.19 13.63
CA ASP A 239 23.36 -9.34 13.37
C ASP A 239 22.75 -9.67 12.02
N HIS A 240 21.44 -9.99 12.03
CA HIS A 240 20.62 -10.21 10.86
C HIS A 240 19.84 -8.93 10.57
N ILE A 241 20.01 -8.37 9.37
CA ILE A 241 19.40 -7.11 8.99
C ILE A 241 18.26 -7.37 8.03
N CYS A 242 17.07 -6.85 8.38
CA CYS A 242 15.90 -6.80 7.51
C CYS A 242 15.54 -5.35 7.21
N VAL A 243 15.07 -5.07 6.01
CA VAL A 243 14.71 -3.71 5.57
C VAL A 243 13.28 -3.70 5.04
N GLY A 244 12.36 -3.10 5.78
CA GLY A 244 11.00 -2.87 5.33
C GLY A 244 10.83 -1.46 4.77
N LYS A 245 10.08 -1.33 3.66
CA LYS A 245 9.81 -0.04 3.02
C LYS A 245 8.31 0.18 2.90
N LEU A 246 7.79 1.25 3.47
CA LEU A 246 6.38 1.66 3.37
C LEU A 246 6.25 2.87 2.45
N ASN A 247 5.51 2.72 1.36
CA ASN A 247 5.15 3.79 0.46
C ASN A 247 3.70 4.23 0.73
N LEU A 248 3.51 5.49 1.12
CA LEU A 248 2.21 6.11 1.38
C LEU A 248 1.95 7.16 0.31
N VAL A 249 0.98 6.90 -0.57
CA VAL A 249 0.82 7.65 -1.82
C VAL A 249 -0.55 8.31 -1.92
N ASP A 250 -0.58 9.63 -2.03
CA ASP A 250 -1.77 10.40 -2.42
C ASP A 250 -1.68 10.74 -3.91
N LEU A 251 -2.53 10.12 -4.71
CA LEU A 251 -2.52 10.32 -6.15
C LEU A 251 -3.25 11.60 -6.57
N ALA A 252 -2.85 12.16 -7.69
CA ALA A 252 -3.59 13.24 -8.36
C ALA A 252 -5.05 12.84 -8.67
N GLY A 253 -5.90 13.80 -8.98
CA GLY A 253 -7.30 13.54 -9.34
C GLY A 253 -7.45 12.74 -10.62
N SER A 254 -8.36 11.76 -10.61
CA SER A 254 -8.60 10.82 -11.72
C SER A 254 -9.66 11.30 -12.72
N GLU A 255 -10.22 12.47 -12.53
CA GLU A 255 -11.23 13.04 -13.40
C GLU A 255 -10.71 13.35 -14.83
N ARG A 256 -11.60 13.24 -15.83
CA ARG A 256 -11.27 13.53 -17.22
C ARG A 256 -11.17 15.04 -17.48
N GLN A 257 -10.21 15.43 -18.33
CA GLN A 257 -9.93 16.85 -18.67
C GLN A 257 -11.12 17.62 -19.26
N ALA A 258 -12.05 16.95 -19.91
CA ALA A 258 -13.20 17.59 -20.55
C ALA A 258 -14.02 18.50 -19.58
N LYS A 259 -13.96 18.22 -18.27
CA LYS A 259 -14.63 19.01 -17.23
C LYS A 259 -13.83 20.20 -16.71
N THR A 260 -12.51 20.30 -17.03
CA THR A 260 -11.65 21.35 -16.44
C THR A 260 -11.64 22.66 -17.26
N GLY A 261 -12.13 22.65 -18.51
CA GLY A 261 -12.15 23.84 -19.38
C GLY A 261 -10.76 24.45 -19.64
N ALA A 262 -9.69 23.67 -19.46
CA ALA A 262 -8.32 24.15 -19.59
C ALA A 262 -7.92 24.39 -21.05
N THR A 263 -7.28 25.53 -21.33
CA THR A 263 -6.75 25.92 -22.65
C THR A 263 -5.27 26.28 -22.56
N GLY A 264 -4.52 26.15 -23.67
CA GLY A 264 -3.10 26.55 -23.75
C GLY A 264 -2.16 25.69 -22.90
N ASP A 265 -1.26 26.31 -22.13
CA ASP A 265 -0.26 25.61 -21.32
C ASP A 265 -0.89 24.78 -20.19
N ARG A 266 -2.06 25.16 -19.70
CA ARG A 266 -2.84 24.37 -18.75
C ARG A 266 -3.35 23.06 -19.34
N MET A 267 -3.63 23.03 -20.65
CA MET A 267 -4.01 21.80 -21.35
C MET A 267 -2.82 20.84 -21.46
N LYS A 268 -1.60 21.33 -21.71
CA LYS A 268 -0.38 20.51 -21.72
C LYS A 268 -0.06 19.93 -20.33
N GLU A 269 -0.20 20.73 -19.28
CA GLU A 269 -0.06 20.30 -17.89
C GLU A 269 -1.06 19.19 -17.55
N ALA A 270 -2.35 19.43 -17.82
CA ALA A 270 -3.41 18.47 -17.57
C ALA A 270 -3.22 17.16 -18.38
N THR A 271 -2.67 17.24 -19.60
CA THR A 271 -2.35 16.07 -20.42
C THR A 271 -1.28 15.18 -19.75
N LYS A 272 -0.24 15.78 -19.15
CA LYS A 272 0.82 15.01 -18.49
C LYS A 272 0.39 14.43 -17.14
N ILE A 273 -0.48 15.12 -16.38
CA ILE A 273 -1.08 14.58 -15.15
C ILE A 273 -1.93 13.34 -15.49
N ASN A 274 -2.75 13.44 -16.55
CA ASN A 274 -3.55 12.30 -16.99
C ASN A 274 -2.70 11.18 -17.62
N LEU A 275 -1.49 11.48 -18.13
CA LEU A 275 -0.57 10.48 -18.65
C LEU A 275 -0.18 9.48 -17.56
N SER A 276 0.20 9.95 -16.36
CA SER A 276 0.60 9.09 -15.25
C SER A 276 -0.53 8.15 -14.82
N LEU A 277 -1.76 8.67 -14.67
CA LEU A 277 -2.92 7.84 -14.29
C LEU A 277 -3.39 6.93 -15.43
N SER A 278 -3.27 7.36 -16.69
CA SER A 278 -3.56 6.51 -17.85
C SER A 278 -2.54 5.38 -17.96
N ALA A 279 -1.25 5.68 -17.78
CA ALA A 279 -0.18 4.68 -17.72
C ALA A 279 -0.44 3.67 -16.56
N LEU A 280 -0.86 4.16 -15.39
CA LEU A 280 -1.25 3.30 -14.27
C LEU A 280 -2.41 2.37 -14.65
N GLY A 281 -3.42 2.88 -15.38
CA GLY A 281 -4.53 2.08 -15.91
C GLY A 281 -4.07 1.01 -16.90
N ASN A 282 -3.13 1.33 -17.78
CA ASN A 282 -2.55 0.38 -18.75
C ASN A 282 -1.76 -0.73 -18.02
N VAL A 283 -0.96 -0.37 -17.00
CA VAL A 283 -0.22 -1.33 -16.17
C VAL A 283 -1.18 -2.30 -15.48
N ILE A 284 -2.24 -1.79 -14.84
CA ILE A 284 -3.25 -2.64 -14.18
C ILE A 284 -3.93 -3.56 -15.20
N SER A 285 -4.33 -3.04 -16.35
CA SER A 285 -4.96 -3.86 -17.38
C SER A 285 -4.03 -4.96 -17.90
N ALA A 286 -2.76 -4.64 -18.17
CA ALA A 286 -1.77 -5.62 -18.63
C ALA A 286 -1.48 -6.71 -17.59
N LEU A 287 -1.44 -6.36 -16.29
CA LEU A 287 -1.25 -7.31 -15.20
C LEU A 287 -2.44 -8.25 -15.01
N VAL A 288 -3.65 -7.74 -15.16
CA VAL A 288 -4.89 -8.52 -14.98
C VAL A 288 -5.18 -9.41 -16.18
N ASP A 289 -4.96 -8.91 -17.39
CA ASP A 289 -5.23 -9.66 -18.62
C ASP A 289 -4.25 -10.83 -18.83
N GLY A 290 -3.05 -10.78 -18.22
CA GLY A 290 -2.05 -11.86 -18.19
C GLY A 290 -1.53 -12.31 -19.56
N LYS A 291 -1.95 -11.66 -20.66
CA LYS A 291 -1.57 -12.00 -22.05
C LYS A 291 -0.34 -11.25 -22.53
N SER A 292 -0.05 -10.10 -21.92
CA SER A 292 1.07 -9.27 -22.31
C SER A 292 2.37 -9.77 -21.69
N GLN A 293 3.39 -10.04 -22.51
CA GLN A 293 4.73 -10.34 -22.04
C GLN A 293 5.46 -9.11 -21.50
N HIS A 294 4.98 -7.91 -21.82
CA HIS A 294 5.57 -6.65 -21.39
C HIS A 294 4.54 -5.80 -20.68
N ILE A 295 4.86 -5.45 -19.41
CA ILE A 295 4.05 -4.53 -18.61
C ILE A 295 4.64 -3.12 -18.74
N PRO A 296 3.84 -2.11 -19.14
CA PRO A 296 4.36 -0.78 -19.52
C PRO A 296 4.67 0.13 -18.32
N TYR A 297 5.50 -0.36 -17.37
CA TYR A 297 5.89 0.45 -16.20
C TYR A 297 6.67 1.71 -16.55
N ARG A 298 7.38 1.70 -17.72
CA ARG A 298 8.27 2.80 -18.12
C ARG A 298 7.54 3.98 -18.77
N ASP A 299 6.23 3.87 -18.98
CA ASP A 299 5.43 4.93 -19.63
C ASP A 299 5.25 6.16 -18.72
N SER A 300 5.45 6.03 -17.40
CA SER A 300 5.34 7.14 -16.45
C SER A 300 6.32 6.95 -15.28
N LYS A 301 6.76 8.07 -14.68
CA LYS A 301 7.54 8.05 -13.44
C LYS A 301 6.77 7.40 -12.29
N LEU A 302 5.46 7.64 -12.22
CA LEU A 302 4.58 7.03 -11.21
C LEU A 302 4.57 5.51 -11.33
N THR A 303 4.28 4.97 -12.52
CA THR A 303 4.21 3.53 -12.73
C THR A 303 5.55 2.84 -12.52
N ARG A 304 6.63 3.54 -12.82
CA ARG A 304 7.98 3.05 -12.58
C ARG A 304 8.28 2.95 -11.08
N LEU A 305 7.91 3.97 -10.27
CA LEU A 305 8.07 3.95 -8.82
C LEU A 305 7.16 2.91 -8.13
N LEU A 306 5.97 2.67 -8.71
CA LEU A 306 5.02 1.68 -8.19
C LEU A 306 5.22 0.28 -8.76
N GLN A 307 6.31 0.01 -9.48
CA GLN A 307 6.53 -1.29 -10.13
C GLN A 307 6.52 -2.44 -9.13
N ASP A 308 7.18 -2.29 -7.98
CA ASP A 308 7.20 -3.32 -6.93
C ASP A 308 5.83 -3.47 -6.24
N SER A 309 5.03 -2.40 -6.25
CA SER A 309 3.69 -2.36 -5.66
C SER A 309 2.62 -3.05 -6.51
N LEU A 310 2.85 -3.15 -7.82
CA LEU A 310 1.89 -3.67 -8.81
C LEU A 310 2.51 -4.84 -9.58
N GLY A 311 2.30 -6.06 -9.10
CA GLY A 311 2.85 -7.29 -9.69
C GLY A 311 4.25 -7.65 -9.19
N GLY A 312 4.84 -6.91 -8.24
CA GLY A 312 6.19 -7.10 -7.73
C GLY A 312 6.26 -7.56 -6.26
N ASN A 313 7.33 -7.15 -5.56
CA ASN A 313 7.67 -7.55 -4.20
C ASN A 313 7.12 -6.58 -3.16
N ALA A 314 5.80 -6.37 -3.12
CA ALA A 314 5.19 -5.56 -2.06
C ALA A 314 3.80 -6.09 -1.69
N LYS A 315 3.40 -5.86 -0.43
CA LYS A 315 2.01 -5.94 0.00
C LYS A 315 1.34 -4.61 -0.33
N THR A 316 0.20 -4.65 -1.03
CA THR A 316 -0.38 -3.42 -1.56
C THR A 316 -1.84 -3.28 -1.21
N VAL A 317 -2.21 -2.08 -0.77
CA VAL A 317 -3.60 -1.66 -0.55
C VAL A 317 -3.92 -0.46 -1.42
N MET A 318 -5.01 -0.54 -2.14
CA MET A 318 -5.63 0.57 -2.86
C MET A 318 -6.84 1.06 -2.09
N ILE A 319 -6.91 2.37 -1.83
CA ILE A 319 -8.09 3.02 -1.26
C ILE A 319 -8.77 3.82 -2.36
N ALA A 320 -9.91 3.35 -2.81
CA ALA A 320 -10.72 4.04 -3.80
C ALA A 320 -11.66 5.04 -3.12
N ASN A 321 -11.41 6.32 -3.30
CA ASN A 321 -12.19 7.39 -2.73
C ASN A 321 -13.29 7.87 -3.69
N CYS A 322 -14.54 7.89 -3.24
CA CYS A 322 -15.70 8.22 -4.05
C CYS A 322 -16.44 9.45 -3.50
N GLY A 323 -16.84 10.35 -4.42
CA GLY A 323 -17.79 11.41 -4.11
C GLY A 323 -19.23 10.87 -4.16
N PRO A 324 -20.11 11.25 -3.23
CA PRO A 324 -21.44 10.69 -3.11
C PRO A 324 -22.48 11.32 -4.04
N ALA A 325 -22.20 12.51 -4.60
CA ALA A 325 -23.18 13.35 -5.25
C ALA A 325 -23.55 12.91 -6.68
N ASP A 326 -24.79 13.11 -7.07
CA ASP A 326 -25.41 12.75 -8.34
C ASP A 326 -24.62 13.19 -9.58
N TYR A 327 -24.12 14.43 -9.61
CA TYR A 327 -23.36 14.96 -10.73
C TYR A 327 -21.99 14.28 -10.95
N ASN A 328 -21.53 13.43 -10.00
CA ASN A 328 -20.28 12.69 -10.06
C ASN A 328 -20.45 11.23 -10.49
N TYR A 329 -21.62 10.84 -10.98
CA TYR A 329 -21.91 9.45 -11.33
C TYR A 329 -20.84 8.80 -12.23
N ASN A 330 -20.44 9.46 -13.32
CA ASN A 330 -19.50 8.93 -14.29
C ASN A 330 -18.09 8.74 -13.71
N GLU A 331 -17.62 9.68 -12.88
CA GLU A 331 -16.32 9.62 -12.21
C GLU A 331 -16.32 8.53 -11.15
N THR A 332 -17.38 8.44 -10.36
CA THR A 332 -17.54 7.40 -9.35
C THR A 332 -17.62 6.01 -9.98
N LEU A 333 -18.37 5.86 -11.07
CA LEU A 333 -18.45 4.60 -11.82
C LEU A 333 -17.07 4.21 -12.39
N SER A 334 -16.33 5.18 -12.93
CA SER A 334 -14.98 4.97 -13.44
C SER A 334 -14.03 4.52 -12.32
N THR A 335 -14.07 5.18 -11.16
CA THR A 335 -13.27 4.83 -9.97
C THR A 335 -13.58 3.41 -9.48
N LEU A 336 -14.85 3.04 -9.36
CA LEU A 336 -15.26 1.70 -8.91
C LEU A 336 -14.85 0.60 -9.90
N ARG A 337 -14.96 0.85 -11.21
CA ARG A 337 -14.48 -0.09 -12.25
C ARG A 337 -12.95 -0.26 -12.19
N TYR A 338 -12.23 0.83 -11.98
CA TYR A 338 -10.78 0.81 -11.84
C TYR A 338 -10.36 0.01 -10.60
N ALA A 339 -10.97 0.28 -9.46
CA ALA A 339 -10.77 -0.43 -8.22
C ALA A 339 -11.10 -1.93 -8.34
N ASN A 340 -12.20 -2.28 -9.01
CA ASN A 340 -12.58 -3.66 -9.24
C ASN A 340 -11.60 -4.45 -10.15
N ARG A 341 -10.86 -3.77 -11.01
CA ARG A 341 -9.74 -4.40 -11.76
C ARG A 341 -8.52 -4.58 -10.88
N ALA A 342 -8.17 -3.58 -10.06
CA ALA A 342 -6.96 -3.59 -9.24
C ALA A 342 -6.91 -4.78 -8.27
N LYS A 343 -8.04 -5.25 -7.73
CA LYS A 343 -8.07 -6.42 -6.82
C LYS A 343 -7.62 -7.74 -7.45
N ASN A 344 -7.52 -7.81 -8.78
CA ASN A 344 -7.05 -9.01 -9.47
C ASN A 344 -5.53 -9.03 -9.70
N ILE A 345 -4.82 -7.96 -9.34
CA ILE A 345 -3.36 -7.90 -9.41
C ILE A 345 -2.79 -8.82 -8.35
N LYS A 346 -1.81 -9.62 -8.73
CA LYS A 346 -1.12 -10.57 -7.85
C LYS A 346 0.31 -10.13 -7.63
N ASN A 347 0.65 -9.88 -6.38
CA ASN A 347 2.01 -9.58 -5.91
C ASN A 347 2.69 -10.83 -5.34
N LYS A 348 4.00 -10.76 -5.17
CA LYS A 348 4.83 -11.82 -4.57
C LYS A 348 5.69 -11.23 -3.46
N PRO A 349 5.09 -10.79 -2.34
CA PRO A 349 5.84 -10.15 -1.27
C PRO A 349 6.84 -11.11 -0.62
N LYS A 350 8.04 -10.59 -0.38
CA LYS A 350 9.14 -11.30 0.29
C LYS A 350 9.75 -10.37 1.33
N ILE A 351 10.33 -10.94 2.37
CA ILE A 351 11.12 -10.18 3.33
C ILE A 351 12.44 -9.78 2.66
N ASN A 352 12.83 -8.52 2.83
CA ASN A 352 14.11 -8.02 2.35
C ASN A 352 15.17 -8.26 3.43
N GLU A 353 15.92 -9.32 3.28
CA GLU A 353 16.98 -9.76 4.16
C GLU A 353 18.19 -10.22 3.35
N ASP A 354 19.36 -10.37 4.00
CA ASP A 354 20.53 -10.94 3.35
C ASP A 354 20.18 -12.33 2.76
N PRO A 355 20.61 -12.66 1.52
CA PRO A 355 20.33 -13.96 0.91
C PRO A 355 20.82 -15.16 1.73
N LYS A 356 21.84 -14.98 2.59
CA LYS A 356 22.33 -16.03 3.50
C LYS A 356 21.34 -16.23 4.65
N ASP A 357 20.82 -15.13 5.19
CA ASP A 357 19.84 -15.14 6.28
C ASP A 357 18.50 -15.71 5.79
N ALA A 358 18.09 -15.38 4.56
CA ALA A 358 16.95 -15.98 3.90
C ALA A 358 17.03 -17.53 3.85
N LYS A 359 18.21 -18.08 3.50
CA LYS A 359 18.43 -19.53 3.48
C LYS A 359 18.42 -20.15 4.88
N ILE A 360 19.02 -19.50 5.86
CA ILE A 360 19.01 -19.96 7.25
C ILE A 360 17.57 -20.04 7.75
N ARG A 361 16.77 -19.04 7.51
CA ARG A 361 15.36 -19.03 7.87
C ARG A 361 14.56 -20.12 7.15
N GLU A 362 14.78 -20.31 5.85
CA GLU A 362 14.12 -21.38 5.09
C GLU A 362 14.42 -22.76 5.69
N PHE A 363 15.66 -23.03 6.07
CA PHE A 363 16.02 -24.26 6.75
C PHE A 363 15.39 -24.40 8.14
N GLN A 364 15.33 -23.33 8.91
CA GLN A 364 14.66 -23.32 10.23
C GLN A 364 13.16 -23.60 10.11
N ASP A 365 12.48 -22.96 9.16
CA ASP A 365 11.06 -23.20 8.88
C ASP A 365 10.83 -24.66 8.45
N LYS A 366 11.71 -25.21 7.61
CA LYS A 366 11.64 -26.61 7.18
C LYS A 366 11.86 -27.59 8.34
N ILE A 367 12.81 -27.31 9.21
CA ILE A 367 13.06 -28.12 10.42
C ILE A 367 11.83 -28.06 11.35
N LYS A 368 11.21 -26.90 11.50
CA LYS A 368 9.99 -26.74 12.30
C LYS A 368 8.83 -27.55 11.70
N GLU A 369 8.60 -27.42 10.40
CA GLU A 369 7.57 -28.19 9.67
C GLU A 369 7.77 -29.72 9.83
N LEU A 370 9.02 -30.19 9.68
CA LEU A 370 9.36 -31.60 9.85
C LEU A 370 9.17 -32.08 11.29
N ARG A 371 9.51 -31.25 12.29
CA ARG A 371 9.27 -31.60 13.70
C ARG A 371 7.77 -31.66 14.02
N GLU A 372 6.97 -30.76 13.51
CA GLU A 372 5.51 -30.75 13.68
C GLU A 372 4.88 -31.99 13.00
N ALA A 373 5.36 -32.34 11.80
CA ALA A 373 4.91 -33.56 11.09
C ALA A 373 5.29 -34.83 11.87
N LEU A 374 6.49 -34.93 12.42
CA LEU A 374 6.95 -36.04 13.25
C LEU A 374 6.10 -36.16 14.53
N ALA A 375 5.87 -35.07 15.24
CA ALA A 375 5.03 -35.06 16.43
C ALA A 375 3.56 -35.43 16.15
N ALA A 376 3.04 -35.06 14.96
CA ALA A 376 1.72 -35.47 14.51
C ALA A 376 1.66 -36.98 14.20
N GLN A 377 2.73 -37.55 13.60
CA GLN A 377 2.86 -38.97 13.30
C GLN A 377 2.99 -39.80 14.57
N GLU A 378 3.78 -39.38 15.57
CA GLU A 378 3.88 -40.02 16.87
C GLU A 378 2.55 -40.03 17.64
N LYS A 379 1.78 -38.94 17.58
CA LYS A 379 0.42 -38.87 18.15
C LYS A 379 -0.57 -39.77 17.41
N GLY A 380 -0.41 -39.96 16.10
CA GLY A 380 -1.23 -40.87 15.28
C GLY A 380 -0.94 -42.36 15.50
N MET A 381 0.27 -42.69 15.95
CA MET A 381 0.66 -44.07 16.31
C MET A 381 0.27 -44.48 17.76
N GLY A 382 -0.26 -43.55 18.55
CA GLY A 382 -0.60 -43.78 19.96
C GLY A 382 -1.97 -44.39 20.26
N ILE A 383 -2.72 -44.88 19.26
CA ILE A 383 -4.00 -45.59 19.48
C ILE A 383 -3.97 -46.89 18.73
N GLY A 384 -3.49 -47.96 19.38
CA GLY A 384 -3.57 -49.29 18.80
C GLY A 384 -2.63 -50.29 19.48
N GLY A 385 -2.81 -50.50 20.79
CA GLY A 385 -2.29 -51.73 21.38
C GLY A 385 -3.34 -52.83 21.26
N PRO A 386 -2.96 -54.07 20.89
CA PRO A 386 -3.52 -55.18 21.61
C PRO A 386 -2.43 -56.00 22.30
N HIS A 387 -2.68 -56.30 23.57
CA HIS A 387 -2.11 -57.41 24.27
C HIS A 387 -2.12 -58.68 23.38
N ALA A 388 -0.98 -59.26 23.20
CA ALA A 388 -0.83 -60.69 22.95
C ALA A 388 0.35 -61.18 23.77
N MET A 389 0.02 -61.84 24.89
CA MET A 389 0.93 -62.75 25.54
C MET A 389 1.26 -63.89 24.54
N VAL A 390 2.54 -64.16 24.37
CA VAL A 390 2.98 -65.50 23.93
C VAL A 390 4.23 -65.86 24.70
N ASP A 391 4.12 -67.02 25.30
CA ASP A 391 5.04 -67.78 26.12
C ASP A 391 6.45 -67.93 25.55
N GLY A 392 7.34 -68.17 26.50
CA GLY A 392 8.75 -68.45 26.28
C GLY A 392 9.07 -69.70 25.49
N LYS A 393 10.21 -69.63 24.81
CA LYS A 393 11.15 -70.74 24.72
C LYS A 393 12.55 -70.28 24.40
N GLU A 394 13.49 -70.74 25.21
CA GLU A 394 14.94 -70.67 25.04
C GLU A 394 15.45 -71.13 23.71
N GLY A 395 16.51 -70.57 23.20
CA GLY A 395 17.24 -71.05 22.04
C GLY A 395 18.54 -70.34 21.72
N LYS A 396 19.58 -70.66 22.47
CA LYS A 396 21.03 -70.71 22.16
C LYS A 396 21.61 -69.87 20.99
N THR A 397 22.47 -69.01 21.36
CA THR A 397 23.85 -68.69 20.89
C THR A 397 24.30 -69.30 19.54
N THR A 398 24.78 -68.45 18.66
CA THR A 398 26.05 -68.63 17.95
C THR A 398 26.66 -67.30 17.49
N MET A 399 27.84 -67.00 18.03
CA MET A 399 28.79 -66.04 17.49
C MET A 399 29.28 -66.49 16.14
N MET A 400 29.45 -65.58 15.21
CA MET A 400 30.47 -65.68 14.17
C MET A 400 31.07 -64.33 13.83
N GLN A 401 32.34 -64.16 14.19
CA GLN A 401 33.29 -63.18 13.70
C GLN A 401 33.65 -63.47 12.26
N ALA A 402 33.94 -62.40 11.51
CA ALA A 402 35.01 -62.22 10.49
C ALA A 402 34.77 -60.88 9.82
N ALA A 403 35.56 -59.87 9.94
CA ALA A 403 36.92 -59.61 9.41
C ALA A 403 36.96 -59.57 7.86
N ALA A 404 36.94 -58.38 7.29
CA ALA A 404 37.91 -57.84 6.35
C ALA A 404 37.44 -56.41 5.98
#